data_40bb7ca543123e2b64a39dd505950b16
#
_entry.id   40bb7ca543123e2b64a39dd505950b16
#
_cell.length_a   1.000
_cell.length_b   1.000
_cell.length_c   1.000
_cell.angle_alpha   90.00
_cell.angle_beta   90.00
_cell.angle_gamma   90.00
#
_symmetry.space_group_name_H-M   'P 1'
#
loop_
_entity.id
_entity.type
_entity.pdbx_description
1 polymer ?
#
loop_
_entity_poly.entity_id
_entity_poly.type
_entity_poly.pdbx_seq_one_letter_code
_entity_poly.pdbx_strand_id
1 'polypeptide(L)'
;MSVAVVTALLLELALRSADAAVIQIKMAQVAYAPEQVSAHDGDTIEWTNDDIVAHTATARNGAWDVMLQPKGKGSVTLKSPGTIEYYCRLHPNMVASITVSQ
;
A
#
# COMPACT_ATOMS: atom_id res chain seq x y z
N MET A 1 26.23 -40.47 2.31
CA MET A 1 27.14 -39.60 2.92
C MET A 1 26.94 -38.11 2.61
N SER A 2 26.69 -37.76 1.36
CA SER A 2 26.47 -36.34 1.01
C SER A 2 24.99 -35.98 0.88
N VAL A 3 24.09 -36.90 1.13
CA VAL A 3 22.65 -36.67 0.94
C VAL A 3 22.07 -35.71 1.95
N ALA A 4 22.56 -35.72 3.18
CA ALA A 4 22.06 -34.85 4.25
C ALA A 4 22.30 -33.38 3.99
N VAL A 5 23.39 -33.03 3.30
CA VAL A 5 23.75 -31.64 3.00
C VAL A 5 22.78 -31.00 2.01
N VAL A 6 22.36 -31.76 0.99
CA VAL A 6 21.42 -31.27 -0.02
C VAL A 6 20.05 -30.99 0.60
N THR A 7 19.61 -31.84 1.51
CA THR A 7 18.32 -31.65 2.18
C THR A 7 18.32 -30.39 3.04
N ALA A 8 19.41 -30.09 3.73
CA ALA A 8 19.52 -28.88 4.54
C ALA A 8 19.43 -27.62 3.70
N LEU A 9 20.06 -27.58 2.52
CA LEU A 9 20.00 -26.42 1.63
C LEU A 9 18.58 -26.16 1.11
N LEU A 10 17.86 -27.22 0.77
CA LEU A 10 16.47 -27.06 0.31
C LEU A 10 15.57 -26.53 1.41
N LEU A 11 15.79 -26.95 2.64
CA LEU A 11 15.01 -26.48 3.78
C LEU A 11 15.24 -24.97 4.04
N GLU A 12 16.46 -24.52 3.92
CA GLU A 12 16.77 -23.09 4.10
C GLU A 12 16.07 -22.22 3.07
N LEU A 13 16.03 -22.63 1.80
CA LEU A 13 15.32 -21.88 0.76
C LEU A 13 13.83 -21.83 1.02
N ALA A 14 13.25 -22.90 1.56
CA ALA A 14 11.81 -22.95 1.84
C ALA A 14 11.41 -22.01 2.99
N LEU A 15 12.31 -21.65 3.87
CA LEU A 15 12.03 -20.77 4.99
C LEU A 15 12.22 -19.29 4.68
N ARG A 16 12.73 -18.94 3.51
CA ARG A 16 12.93 -17.54 3.13
C ARG A 16 11.59 -16.89 2.86
N SER A 17 11.33 -15.75 3.50
CA SER A 17 10.15 -14.95 3.28
C SER A 17 10.47 -13.71 2.46
N ALA A 18 9.48 -13.18 1.78
CA ALA A 18 9.61 -11.93 1.05
C ALA A 18 9.56 -10.75 2.03
N ASP A 19 10.33 -9.71 1.75
CA ASP A 19 10.28 -8.47 2.50
C ASP A 19 9.02 -7.69 2.18
N ALA A 20 8.52 -6.93 3.15
CA ALA A 20 7.43 -6.01 2.93
C ALA A 20 7.86 -4.88 1.99
N ALA A 21 6.96 -4.47 1.11
CA ALA A 21 7.21 -3.41 0.14
C ALA A 21 6.68 -2.08 0.62
N VAL A 22 7.24 -0.98 0.07
CA VAL A 22 6.66 0.36 0.15
C VAL A 22 6.15 0.70 -1.25
N ILE A 23 4.85 0.91 -1.36
CA ILE A 23 4.18 1.16 -2.64
C ILE A 23 3.86 2.65 -2.70
N GLN A 24 4.32 3.32 -3.77
CA GLN A 24 4.16 4.76 -3.94
C GLN A 24 2.89 5.06 -4.73
N ILE A 25 2.07 5.98 -4.21
CA ILE A 25 0.90 6.51 -4.91
C ILE A 25 1.02 8.02 -4.94
N LYS A 26 0.87 8.60 -6.13
CA LYS A 26 0.92 10.04 -6.32
C LYS A 26 -0.51 10.60 -6.33
N MET A 27 -0.70 11.76 -5.72
CA MET A 27 -1.92 12.55 -5.86
C MET A 27 -1.58 13.72 -6.78
N ALA A 28 -2.16 13.75 -7.97
CA ALA A 28 -1.91 14.79 -8.96
C ALA A 28 -3.16 14.99 -9.81
N GLN A 29 -3.47 16.24 -10.14
CA GLN A 29 -4.63 16.60 -10.95
C GLN A 29 -5.94 16.05 -10.34
N VAL A 30 -6.03 16.09 -9.02
CA VAL A 30 -7.19 15.61 -8.24
C VAL A 30 -7.49 14.13 -8.55
N ALA A 31 -6.45 13.31 -8.61
CA ALA A 31 -6.54 11.87 -8.84
C ALA A 31 -5.41 11.14 -8.12
N TYR A 32 -5.66 9.87 -7.82
CA TYR A 32 -4.61 8.98 -7.32
C TYR A 32 -3.99 8.22 -8.49
N ALA A 33 -2.66 8.10 -8.51
CA ALA A 33 -1.96 7.39 -9.55
C ALA A 33 -0.88 6.48 -8.95
N PRO A 34 -0.97 5.17 -9.08
CA PRO A 34 -2.04 4.43 -9.75
C PRO A 34 -3.34 4.42 -8.95
N GLU A 35 -4.46 4.29 -9.65
CA GLU A 35 -5.79 4.29 -9.04
C GLU A 35 -6.13 2.95 -8.39
N GLN A 36 -5.57 1.85 -8.93
CA GLN A 36 -5.76 0.51 -8.40
C GLN A 36 -4.40 -0.09 -8.09
N VAL A 37 -4.26 -0.64 -6.88
CA VAL A 37 -3.01 -1.19 -6.39
C VAL A 37 -3.26 -2.58 -5.83
N SER A 38 -2.34 -3.50 -6.12
CA SER A 38 -2.28 -4.82 -5.48
C SER A 38 -1.11 -4.83 -4.50
N ALA A 39 -1.37 -5.29 -3.29
CA ALA A 39 -0.40 -5.29 -2.22
C ALA A 39 -0.53 -6.55 -1.37
N HIS A 40 0.38 -6.74 -0.45
CA HIS A 40 0.37 -7.83 0.51
C HIS A 40 0.20 -7.29 1.92
N ASP A 41 -0.35 -8.11 2.78
CA ASP A 41 -0.43 -7.82 4.21
C ASP A 41 0.96 -7.47 4.74
N GLY A 42 1.08 -6.36 5.43
CA GLY A 42 2.36 -5.86 5.93
C GLY A 42 3.04 -4.84 5.03
N ASP A 43 2.59 -4.67 3.78
CA ASP A 43 3.11 -3.62 2.91
C ASP A 43 2.70 -2.25 3.40
N THR A 44 3.46 -1.24 3.03
CA THR A 44 3.17 0.17 3.34
C THR A 44 2.78 0.89 2.08
N ILE A 45 1.70 1.66 2.14
CA ILE A 45 1.34 2.61 1.10
C ILE A 45 1.85 3.98 1.51
N GLU A 46 2.57 4.65 0.61
CA GLU A 46 3.00 6.02 0.81
C GLU A 46 2.42 6.89 -0.28
N TRP A 47 1.62 7.89 0.10
CA TRP A 47 1.09 8.89 -0.82
C TRP A 47 1.98 10.12 -0.81
N THR A 48 2.11 10.75 -1.99
CA THR A 48 2.76 12.06 -2.15
C THR A 48 1.79 12.97 -2.86
N ASN A 49 1.50 14.14 -2.28
CA ASN A 49 0.59 15.10 -2.87
C ASN A 49 1.37 16.10 -3.73
N ASP A 50 1.28 15.96 -5.04
CA ASP A 50 1.92 16.86 -6.00
C ASP A 50 1.03 18.03 -6.43
N ASP A 51 -0.21 18.08 -5.93
CA ASP A 51 -1.12 19.20 -6.21
C ASP A 51 -0.85 20.40 -5.31
N ILE A 52 -1.44 21.53 -5.68
CA ILE A 52 -1.33 22.77 -4.91
C ILE A 52 -2.44 22.92 -3.87
N VAL A 53 -3.32 21.92 -3.78
CA VAL A 53 -4.40 21.89 -2.78
C VAL A 53 -4.22 20.67 -1.90
N ALA A 54 -4.75 20.73 -0.67
CA ALA A 54 -4.71 19.60 0.24
C ALA A 54 -5.61 18.46 -0.25
N HIS A 55 -5.24 17.23 0.04
CA HIS A 55 -6.00 16.03 -0.24
C HIS A 55 -6.01 15.11 0.97
N THR A 56 -6.91 14.14 0.97
CA THR A 56 -6.87 13.05 1.93
C THR A 56 -6.83 11.71 1.21
N ALA A 57 -6.36 10.68 1.89
CA ALA A 57 -6.55 9.29 1.51
C ALA A 57 -7.34 8.68 2.66
N THR A 58 -8.64 8.50 2.47
CA THR A 58 -9.56 8.09 3.53
C THR A 58 -10.23 6.79 3.17
N ALA A 59 -9.96 5.74 3.94
CA ALA A 59 -10.56 4.43 3.72
C ALA A 59 -12.04 4.46 4.03
N ARG A 60 -12.87 3.92 3.11
CA ARG A 60 -14.31 3.90 3.33
C ARG A 60 -14.73 3.00 4.48
N ASN A 61 -13.91 1.99 4.80
CA ASN A 61 -14.18 1.10 5.93
C ASN A 61 -13.70 1.64 7.28
N GLY A 62 -13.15 2.87 7.30
CA GLY A 62 -12.68 3.49 8.53
C GLY A 62 -11.29 3.05 8.99
N ALA A 63 -10.59 2.22 8.22
CA ALA A 63 -9.30 1.68 8.65
C ALA A 63 -8.23 2.76 8.80
N TRP A 64 -8.29 3.83 8.01
CA TRP A 64 -7.31 4.93 8.05
C TRP A 64 -7.86 6.18 7.40
N ASP A 65 -7.25 7.32 7.77
CA ASP A 65 -7.61 8.64 7.26
C ASP A 65 -6.36 9.51 7.32
N VAL A 66 -5.76 9.77 6.16
CA VAL A 66 -4.49 10.48 6.07
C VAL A 66 -4.72 11.80 5.33
N MET A 67 -4.36 12.91 5.99
CA MET A 67 -4.43 14.25 5.39
C MET A 67 -3.05 14.63 4.88
N LEU A 68 -2.98 15.11 3.61
CA LEU A 68 -1.73 15.57 3.01
C LEU A 68 -1.88 17.02 2.55
N GLN A 69 -1.04 17.89 3.10
CA GLN A 69 -0.90 19.25 2.60
C GLN A 69 -0.21 19.23 1.22
N PRO A 70 -0.26 20.32 0.44
CA PRO A 70 0.51 20.39 -0.82
C PRO A 70 1.97 20.02 -0.59
N LYS A 71 2.50 19.14 -1.45
CA LYS A 71 3.88 18.62 -1.39
C LYS A 71 4.16 17.72 -0.19
N GLY A 72 3.13 17.38 0.59
CA GLY A 72 3.27 16.51 1.74
C GLY A 72 3.23 15.03 1.40
N LYS A 73 3.64 14.21 2.34
CA LYS A 73 3.62 12.75 2.26
C LYS A 73 2.90 12.18 3.46
N GLY A 74 2.33 11.01 3.27
CA GLY A 74 1.70 10.27 4.37
C GLY A 74 1.65 8.79 4.03
N SER A 75 1.59 7.93 5.04
CA SER A 75 1.64 6.50 4.80
C SER A 75 0.78 5.72 5.78
N VAL A 76 0.42 4.50 5.39
CA VAL A 76 -0.21 3.51 6.26
C VAL A 76 0.41 2.15 5.99
N THR A 77 0.43 1.30 7.01
CA THR A 77 0.81 -0.10 6.86
C THR A 77 -0.46 -0.93 6.76
N LEU A 78 -0.53 -1.77 5.73
CA LEU A 78 -1.71 -2.61 5.48
C LEU A 78 -1.68 -3.81 6.41
N LYS A 79 -2.82 -4.15 7.01
CA LYS A 79 -2.86 -5.15 8.08
C LYS A 79 -3.80 -6.32 7.84
N SER A 80 -4.70 -6.22 6.87
CA SER A 80 -5.70 -7.28 6.67
C SER A 80 -5.96 -7.48 5.19
N PRO A 81 -6.11 -8.74 4.75
CA PRO A 81 -6.47 -9.01 3.36
C PRO A 81 -7.86 -8.46 3.03
N GLY A 82 -8.07 -8.17 1.77
CA GLY A 82 -9.34 -7.67 1.23
C GLY A 82 -9.15 -6.45 0.36
N THR A 83 -10.23 -6.00 -0.26
CA THR A 83 -10.22 -4.80 -1.08
C THR A 83 -10.72 -3.62 -0.27
N ILE A 84 -9.92 -2.56 -0.24
CA ILE A 84 -10.25 -1.33 0.48
C ILE A 84 -10.41 -0.23 -0.53
N GLU A 85 -11.61 0.34 -0.62
CA GLU A 85 -11.84 1.55 -1.40
C GLU A 85 -11.51 2.76 -0.52
N TYR A 86 -10.92 3.79 -1.14
CA TYR A 86 -10.62 5.03 -0.44
C TYR A 86 -10.89 6.24 -1.33
N TYR A 87 -10.97 7.40 -0.74
CA TYR A 87 -11.34 8.62 -1.44
C TYR A 87 -10.75 9.83 -0.72
N CYS A 88 -10.87 10.99 -1.37
CA CYS A 88 -10.49 12.27 -0.78
C CYS A 88 -11.75 12.94 -0.20
N ARG A 89 -11.73 13.27 1.09
CA ARG A 89 -12.88 13.93 1.74
C ARG A 89 -13.14 15.34 1.20
N LEU A 90 -12.12 15.97 0.65
CA LEU A 90 -12.22 17.34 0.10
C LEU A 90 -12.66 17.35 -1.37
N HIS A 91 -12.51 16.21 -2.07
CA HIS A 91 -12.83 16.04 -3.49
C HIS A 91 -13.43 14.66 -3.67
N PRO A 92 -14.72 14.46 -3.36
CA PRO A 92 -15.29 13.11 -3.24
C PRO A 92 -15.25 12.25 -4.50
N ASN A 93 -15.07 12.85 -5.67
CA ASN A 93 -14.91 12.09 -6.93
C ASN A 93 -13.50 11.53 -7.12
N MET A 94 -12.55 11.92 -6.29
CA MET A 94 -11.19 11.39 -6.28
C MET A 94 -11.21 10.09 -5.48
N VAL A 95 -11.21 8.95 -6.19
CA VAL A 95 -11.41 7.62 -5.60
C VAL A 95 -10.38 6.63 -6.10
N ALA A 96 -10.10 5.60 -5.31
CA ALA A 96 -9.14 4.57 -5.65
C ALA A 96 -9.39 3.30 -4.82
N SER A 97 -8.60 2.25 -5.08
CA SER A 97 -8.71 1.01 -4.32
C SER A 97 -7.37 0.31 -4.16
N ILE A 98 -7.25 -0.44 -3.07
CA ILE A 98 -6.10 -1.29 -2.79
C ILE A 98 -6.65 -2.69 -2.50
N THR A 99 -6.13 -3.69 -3.22
CA THR A 99 -6.44 -5.09 -2.95
C THR A 99 -5.26 -5.70 -2.22
N VAL A 100 -5.51 -6.15 -1.00
CA VAL A 100 -4.48 -6.71 -0.11
C VAL A 100 -4.65 -8.21 -0.06
N SER A 101 -3.56 -8.94 -0.30
CA SER A 101 -3.51 -10.39 -0.18
C SER A 101 -2.50 -10.80 0.90
N GLN A 102 -2.56 -12.06 1.29
CA GLN A 102 -1.62 -12.59 2.29
C GLN A 102 -0.23 -12.83 1.70
#